data_0aba4f6e59a72922ecd8daadc4034940
#
_entry.id   0aba4f6e59a72922ecd8daadc4034940
#
_cell.length_a   1.000
_cell.length_b   1.000
_cell.length_c   1.000
_cell.angle_alpha   90.00
_cell.angle_beta   90.00
_cell.angle_gamma   90.00
#
_symmetry.space_group_name_H-M   'P 1'
#
loop_
_entity.id
_entity.type
_entity.pdbx_description
1 polymer ?
#
loop_
_entity_poly.entity_id
_entity_poly.type
_entity_poly.pdbx_seq_one_letter_code
_entity_poly.pdbx_strand_id
1 'polypeptide(L)'
;SDPQRAQQELQEVSTLSRRGLAEVRSTVTRMRMPTFEGEIHAAQRALETAGIASHLPSAAKSAGLYDAEFSWALRELSTNVVRHSGAAHCWVQVTDHQLQVVDDGCGFDADESLSRAHGGIVGLRKRITDAGGQLLFAHRNGCTLALVTMNGDTDFLPLTTAGGSGND
;
A
#
# COMPACT_ATOMS: atom_id res chain seq x y z
N SER A 1 0.41 20.42 -48.71
CA SER A 1 0.92 19.55 -47.63
C SER A 1 1.86 20.35 -46.75
N ASP A 2 1.49 20.52 -45.51
CA ASP A 2 2.27 21.26 -44.53
C ASP A 2 3.09 20.26 -43.71
N PRO A 3 4.44 20.27 -43.82
CA PRO A 3 5.33 19.33 -43.08
C PRO A 3 5.22 19.49 -41.56
N GLN A 4 4.93 20.70 -41.08
CA GLN A 4 4.76 20.97 -39.65
C GLN A 4 3.49 20.33 -39.09
N ARG A 5 2.41 20.33 -39.85
CA ARG A 5 1.18 19.69 -39.47
C ARG A 5 1.28 18.18 -39.44
N ALA A 6 1.98 17.60 -40.40
CA ALA A 6 2.28 16.17 -40.40
C ALA A 6 3.14 15.74 -39.20
N GLN A 7 4.12 16.55 -38.80
CA GLN A 7 4.91 16.29 -37.60
C GLN A 7 4.08 16.38 -36.31
N GLN A 8 3.18 17.34 -36.21
CA GLN A 8 2.27 17.48 -35.06
C GLN A 8 1.34 16.27 -34.95
N GLU A 9 0.73 15.85 -36.06
CA GLU A 9 -0.15 14.67 -36.08
C GLU A 9 0.61 13.39 -35.69
N LEU A 10 1.86 13.20 -36.14
CA LEU A 10 2.70 12.08 -35.73
C LEU A 10 3.08 12.10 -34.24
N GLN A 11 3.32 13.29 -33.68
CA GLN A 11 3.59 13.43 -32.25
C GLN A 11 2.35 13.13 -31.38
N GLU A 12 1.17 13.56 -31.82
CA GLU A 12 -0.08 13.26 -31.13
C GLU A 12 -0.39 11.77 -31.14
N VAL A 13 -0.23 11.08 -32.26
CA VAL A 13 -0.40 9.63 -32.38
C VAL A 13 0.61 8.89 -31.51
N SER A 14 1.87 9.33 -31.47
CA SER A 14 2.90 8.72 -30.62
C SER A 14 2.60 8.88 -29.13
N THR A 15 2.09 10.05 -28.73
CA THR A 15 1.71 10.33 -27.33
C THR A 15 0.50 9.50 -26.92
N LEU A 16 -0.52 9.38 -27.76
CA LEU A 16 -1.70 8.55 -27.52
C LEU A 16 -1.33 7.06 -27.43
N SER A 17 -0.45 6.57 -28.29
CA SER A 17 0.03 5.19 -28.25
C SER A 17 0.80 4.86 -26.96
N ARG A 18 1.64 5.77 -26.49
CA ARG A 18 2.37 5.61 -25.21
C ARG A 18 1.42 5.59 -24.01
N ARG A 19 0.40 6.45 -23.99
CA ARG A 19 -0.64 6.46 -22.96
C ARG A 19 -1.44 5.16 -22.96
N GLY A 20 -1.87 4.69 -24.13
CA GLY A 20 -2.59 3.42 -24.29
C GLY A 20 -1.78 2.23 -23.80
N LEU A 21 -0.48 2.15 -24.12
CA LEU A 21 0.43 1.10 -23.64
C LEU A 21 0.64 1.18 -22.12
N ALA A 22 0.75 2.37 -21.55
CA ALA A 22 0.85 2.55 -20.11
C ALA A 22 -0.42 2.11 -19.38
N GLU A 23 -1.60 2.42 -19.92
CA GLU A 23 -2.89 1.96 -19.38
C GLU A 23 -3.05 0.44 -19.47
N VAL A 24 -2.67 -0.18 -20.59
CA VAL A 24 -2.71 -1.64 -20.75
C VAL A 24 -1.75 -2.31 -19.76
N ARG A 25 -0.53 -1.81 -19.60
CA ARG A 25 0.43 -2.33 -18.61
C ARG A 25 -0.10 -2.20 -17.18
N SER A 26 -0.70 -1.07 -16.85
CA SER A 26 -1.34 -0.83 -15.55
C SER A 26 -2.49 -1.80 -15.31
N THR A 27 -3.33 -2.04 -16.31
CA THR A 27 -4.45 -2.99 -16.25
C THR A 27 -3.95 -4.43 -16.10
N VAL A 28 -2.95 -4.86 -16.85
CA VAL A 28 -2.34 -6.20 -16.74
C VAL A 28 -1.70 -6.39 -15.37
N THR A 29 -1.02 -5.39 -14.83
CA THR A 29 -0.44 -5.44 -13.47
C THR A 29 -1.53 -5.56 -12.41
N ARG A 30 -2.68 -4.90 -12.58
CA ARG A 30 -3.85 -5.02 -11.69
C ARG A 30 -4.55 -6.37 -11.79
N MET A 31 -4.51 -7.05 -12.93
CA MET A 31 -5.10 -8.38 -13.14
C MET A 31 -4.28 -9.51 -12.52
N ARG A 32 -2.99 -9.31 -12.25
CA ARG A 32 -2.21 -10.27 -11.48
C ARG A 32 -2.64 -10.23 -10.03
N MET A 33 -3.23 -11.33 -9.56
CA MET A 33 -3.54 -11.51 -8.13
C MET A 33 -2.24 -11.42 -7.34
N PRO A 34 -2.09 -10.43 -6.44
CA PRO A 34 -0.91 -10.35 -5.59
C PRO A 34 -0.94 -11.50 -4.57
N THR A 35 0.25 -12.00 -4.23
CA THR A 35 0.44 -12.89 -3.08
C THR A 35 0.99 -12.10 -1.90
N PHE A 36 0.66 -12.49 -0.69
CA PHE A 36 1.15 -11.79 0.50
C PHE A 36 2.69 -11.85 0.60
N GLU A 37 3.28 -13.01 0.32
CA GLU A 37 4.75 -13.16 0.25
C GLU A 37 5.38 -12.20 -0.79
N GLY A 38 4.81 -12.14 -1.97
CA GLY A 38 5.28 -11.23 -3.02
C GLY A 38 5.18 -9.76 -2.63
N GLU A 39 4.12 -9.38 -1.93
CA GLU A 39 3.92 -8.00 -1.46
C GLU A 39 4.85 -7.65 -0.29
N ILE A 40 5.18 -8.57 0.61
CA ILE A 40 6.21 -8.36 1.64
C ILE A 40 7.54 -8.01 0.98
N HIS A 41 7.99 -8.79 0.00
CA HIS A 41 9.22 -8.52 -0.72
C HIS A 41 9.19 -7.21 -1.51
N ALA A 42 8.06 -6.90 -2.15
CA ALA A 42 7.88 -5.64 -2.88
C ALA A 42 7.89 -4.43 -1.94
N ALA A 43 7.20 -4.51 -0.80
CA ALA A 43 7.19 -3.47 0.22
C ALA A 43 8.59 -3.23 0.79
N GLN A 44 9.32 -4.30 1.11
CA GLN A 44 10.68 -4.20 1.60
C GLN A 44 11.58 -3.42 0.63
N ARG A 45 11.60 -3.82 -0.64
CA ARG A 45 12.41 -3.13 -1.66
C ARG A 45 12.02 -1.66 -1.84
N ALA A 46 10.72 -1.38 -1.85
CA ALA A 46 10.23 0.00 -2.03
C ALA A 46 10.62 0.89 -0.84
N LEU A 47 10.46 0.42 0.38
CA LEU A 47 10.84 1.13 1.60
C LEU A 47 12.35 1.36 1.68
N GLU A 48 13.16 0.33 1.43
CA GLU A 48 14.62 0.43 1.39
C GLU A 48 15.11 1.43 0.35
N THR A 49 14.53 1.40 -0.85
CA THR A 49 14.85 2.35 -1.93
C THR A 49 14.51 3.78 -1.55
N ALA A 50 13.45 3.99 -0.77
CA ALA A 50 13.05 5.28 -0.24
C ALA A 50 13.85 5.72 1.00
N GLY A 51 14.76 4.89 1.51
CA GLY A 51 15.55 5.16 2.70
C GLY A 51 14.77 4.99 4.01
N ILE A 52 13.66 4.25 3.98
CA ILE A 52 12.79 3.98 5.14
C ILE A 52 13.18 2.62 5.73
N ALA A 53 13.52 2.61 7.02
CA ALA A 53 13.79 1.36 7.72
C ALA A 53 12.50 0.53 7.85
N SER A 54 12.52 -0.68 7.33
CA SER A 54 11.36 -1.56 7.29
C SER A 54 11.42 -2.64 8.36
N HIS A 55 10.30 -2.85 9.06
CA HIS A 55 10.12 -3.88 10.07
C HIS A 55 8.91 -4.74 9.65
N LEU A 56 9.19 -5.75 8.83
CA LEU A 56 8.18 -6.56 8.16
C LEU A 56 8.14 -7.98 8.77
N PRO A 57 6.98 -8.66 8.72
CA PRO A 57 6.91 -10.07 9.08
C PRO A 57 7.72 -10.92 8.09
N SER A 58 8.04 -12.14 8.49
CA SER A 58 8.68 -13.12 7.58
C SER A 58 7.80 -13.33 6.34
N ALA A 59 8.42 -13.34 5.16
CA ALA A 59 7.73 -13.62 3.90
C ALA A 59 7.06 -15.01 3.87
N ALA A 60 7.55 -15.95 4.68
CA ALA A 60 6.94 -17.27 4.82
C ALA A 60 5.61 -17.25 5.62
N LYS A 61 5.27 -16.13 6.29
CA LYS A 61 4.03 -16.01 7.04
C LYS A 61 2.88 -15.80 6.07
N SER A 62 2.02 -16.80 5.94
CA SER A 62 0.80 -16.69 5.17
C SER A 62 -0.22 -15.76 5.85
N ALA A 63 -0.97 -15.02 5.05
CA ALA A 63 -2.11 -14.25 5.52
C ALA A 63 -3.40 -15.12 5.64
N GLY A 64 -3.28 -16.43 5.43
CA GLY A 64 -4.38 -17.38 5.59
C GLY A 64 -5.55 -17.13 4.61
N LEU A 65 -6.76 -17.12 5.14
CA LEU A 65 -7.99 -16.94 4.34
C LEU A 65 -8.07 -15.56 3.64
N TYR A 66 -7.36 -14.58 4.16
CA TYR A 66 -7.43 -13.18 3.69
C TYR A 66 -6.17 -12.75 2.93
N ASP A 67 -5.47 -13.72 2.33
CA ASP A 67 -4.23 -13.46 1.59
C ASP A 67 -4.41 -12.40 0.49
N ALA A 68 -5.49 -12.46 -0.25
CA ALA A 68 -5.79 -11.51 -1.32
C ALA A 68 -6.05 -10.09 -0.77
N GLU A 69 -6.89 -9.97 0.26
CA GLU A 69 -7.24 -8.69 0.88
C GLU A 69 -6.02 -8.03 1.53
N PHE A 70 -5.24 -8.80 2.28
CA PHE A 70 -4.05 -8.29 2.94
C PHE A 70 -2.93 -7.97 1.95
N SER A 71 -2.82 -8.70 0.86
CA SER A 71 -1.88 -8.40 -0.22
C SER A 71 -2.19 -7.06 -0.89
N TRP A 72 -3.45 -6.81 -1.24
CA TRP A 72 -3.89 -5.52 -1.77
C TRP A 72 -3.69 -4.38 -0.77
N ALA A 73 -4.02 -4.62 0.50
CA ALA A 73 -3.84 -3.64 1.56
C ALA A 73 -2.36 -3.29 1.75
N LEU A 74 -1.49 -4.28 1.85
CA LEU A 74 -0.05 -4.05 2.03
C LEU A 74 0.54 -3.27 0.85
N ARG A 75 0.18 -3.61 -0.38
CA ARG A 75 0.61 -2.87 -1.58
C ARG A 75 0.22 -1.40 -1.50
N GLU A 76 -1.03 -1.10 -1.24
CA GLU A 76 -1.54 0.27 -1.22
C GLU A 76 -0.97 1.07 -0.04
N LEU A 77 -0.97 0.47 1.16
CA LEU A 77 -0.50 1.15 2.36
C LEU A 77 1.01 1.40 2.33
N SER A 78 1.83 0.43 1.89
CA SER A 78 3.27 0.64 1.76
C SER A 78 3.62 1.67 0.67
N THR A 79 2.87 1.71 -0.42
CA THR A 79 3.02 2.73 -1.46
C THR A 79 2.72 4.12 -0.91
N ASN A 80 1.70 4.26 -0.08
CA ASN A 80 1.36 5.53 0.56
C ASN A 80 2.44 5.97 1.54
N VAL A 81 3.00 5.06 2.32
CA VAL A 81 4.13 5.38 3.20
C VAL A 81 5.30 5.94 2.39
N VAL A 82 5.71 5.26 1.32
CA VAL A 82 6.82 5.69 0.45
C VAL A 82 6.57 7.06 -0.17
N ARG A 83 5.34 7.32 -0.62
CA ARG A 83 5.03 8.53 -1.39
C ARG A 83 4.72 9.74 -0.54
N HIS A 84 4.15 9.56 0.65
CA HIS A 84 3.47 10.66 1.35
C HIS A 84 3.89 10.85 2.80
N SER A 85 4.49 9.85 3.47
CA SER A 85 4.70 9.93 4.90
C SER A 85 5.94 10.73 5.32
N GLY A 86 7.00 10.72 4.54
CA GLY A 86 8.30 11.23 4.97
C GLY A 86 8.87 10.46 6.18
N ALA A 87 8.43 9.23 6.40
CA ALA A 87 8.80 8.41 7.55
C ALA A 87 10.25 7.98 7.52
N ALA A 88 10.82 7.76 8.70
CA ALA A 88 12.10 7.08 8.89
C ALA A 88 11.92 5.56 9.07
N HIS A 89 10.79 5.15 9.62
CA HIS A 89 10.48 3.74 9.92
C HIS A 89 9.06 3.38 9.47
N CYS A 90 8.91 2.12 9.03
CA CYS A 90 7.61 1.51 8.74
C CYS A 90 7.55 0.11 9.34
N TRP A 91 6.50 -0.18 10.09
CA TRP A 91 6.24 -1.48 10.71
C TRP A 91 5.01 -2.12 10.10
N VAL A 92 5.08 -3.41 9.80
CA VAL A 92 3.95 -4.20 9.33
C VAL A 92 3.75 -5.39 10.27
N GLN A 93 2.54 -5.57 10.74
CA GLN A 93 2.14 -6.69 11.59
C GLN A 93 0.95 -7.39 10.96
N VAL A 94 0.93 -8.70 11.03
CA VAL A 94 -0.15 -9.53 10.48
C VAL A 94 -0.53 -10.64 11.46
N THR A 95 -1.82 -10.82 11.61
CA THR A 95 -2.45 -11.96 12.29
C THR A 95 -3.38 -12.69 11.32
N ASP A 96 -4.08 -13.71 11.77
CA ASP A 96 -5.04 -14.44 10.93
C ASP A 96 -6.20 -13.56 10.43
N HIS A 97 -6.51 -12.46 11.12
CA HIS A 97 -7.67 -11.62 10.84
C HIS A 97 -7.37 -10.14 10.71
N GLN A 98 -6.13 -9.72 10.95
CA GLN A 98 -5.75 -8.31 10.97
C GLN A 98 -4.41 -8.08 10.27
N LEU A 99 -4.33 -6.98 9.54
CA LEU A 99 -3.09 -6.42 8.99
C LEU A 99 -2.96 -4.98 9.49
N GLN A 100 -1.85 -4.64 10.11
CA GLN A 100 -1.55 -3.28 10.54
C GLN A 100 -0.27 -2.78 9.89
N VAL A 101 -0.34 -1.56 9.36
CA VAL A 101 0.82 -0.81 8.84
C VAL A 101 0.96 0.47 9.65
N VAL A 102 2.14 0.72 10.17
CA VAL A 102 2.46 1.88 11.00
C VAL A 102 3.68 2.59 10.43
N ASP A 103 3.65 3.89 10.36
CA ASP A 103 4.80 4.72 10.02
C ASP A 103 4.96 5.90 11.02
N ASP A 104 6.20 6.36 11.19
CA ASP A 104 6.56 7.48 12.05
C ASP A 104 6.68 8.80 11.28
N GLY A 105 6.02 8.90 10.14
CA GLY A 105 6.03 10.09 9.29
C GLY A 105 5.12 11.23 9.76
N CYS A 106 4.94 12.23 8.89
CA CYS A 106 4.21 13.44 9.20
C CYS A 106 2.69 13.27 9.40
N GLY A 107 2.20 12.05 9.29
CA GLY A 107 0.78 11.75 9.38
C GLY A 107 0.11 11.81 8.01
N PHE A 108 -1.02 11.16 7.96
CA PHE A 108 -1.88 11.03 6.81
C PHE A 108 -3.17 11.80 7.14
N ASP A 109 -3.42 12.88 6.45
CA ASP A 109 -4.73 13.50 6.53
C ASP A 109 -5.72 12.65 5.75
N ALA A 110 -6.50 11.84 6.48
CA ALA A 110 -7.48 10.95 5.90
C ALA A 110 -8.51 11.72 5.04
N ASP A 111 -8.87 12.94 5.43
CA ASP A 111 -9.81 13.77 4.70
C ASP A 111 -9.18 14.35 3.42
N GLU A 112 -7.94 14.80 3.48
CA GLU A 112 -7.22 15.31 2.32
C GLU A 112 -6.85 14.20 1.34
N SER A 113 -6.53 13.03 1.83
CA SER A 113 -6.20 11.88 0.99
C SER A 113 -7.41 11.20 0.38
N LEU A 114 -8.56 11.22 1.05
CA LEU A 114 -9.83 10.81 0.46
C LEU A 114 -10.24 11.74 -0.70
N SER A 115 -9.90 13.02 -0.63
CA SER A 115 -10.19 13.99 -1.68
C SER A 115 -9.18 13.97 -2.84
N ARG A 116 -7.92 13.60 -2.56
CA ARG A 116 -6.83 13.50 -3.57
C ARG A 116 -6.63 12.09 -4.12
N ALA A 117 -7.09 11.07 -3.42
CA ALA A 117 -6.91 9.67 -3.81
C ALA A 117 -7.86 9.31 -4.95
N HIS A 118 -7.46 9.60 -6.18
CA HIS A 118 -8.06 9.00 -7.35
C HIS A 118 -7.76 7.49 -7.33
N GLY A 119 -8.44 6.75 -6.46
CA GLY A 119 -8.57 5.31 -6.52
C GLY A 119 -7.87 4.46 -5.46
N GLY A 120 -6.72 4.87 -4.88
CA GLY A 120 -5.93 4.00 -4.01
C GLY A 120 -6.64 3.56 -2.72
N ILE A 121 -6.71 4.43 -1.73
CA ILE A 121 -7.36 4.14 -0.43
C ILE A 121 -8.87 3.93 -0.57
N VAL A 122 -9.54 4.69 -1.44
CA VAL A 122 -10.98 4.54 -1.71
C VAL A 122 -11.25 3.15 -2.31
N GLY A 123 -10.46 2.74 -3.29
CA GLY A 123 -10.55 1.41 -3.90
C GLY A 123 -10.24 0.29 -2.90
N LEU A 124 -9.22 0.47 -2.07
CA LEU A 124 -8.88 -0.48 -1.01
C LEU A 124 -10.03 -0.60 0.01
N ARG A 125 -10.56 0.53 0.49
CA ARG A 125 -11.68 0.54 1.45
C ARG A 125 -12.89 -0.21 0.90
N LYS A 126 -13.25 0.05 -0.36
CA LYS A 126 -14.35 -0.66 -1.02
C LYS A 126 -14.09 -2.16 -1.09
N ARG A 127 -12.90 -2.58 -1.49
CA ARG A 127 -12.50 -3.99 -1.58
C ARG A 127 -12.59 -4.70 -0.23
N ILE A 128 -12.07 -4.08 0.82
CA ILE A 128 -12.10 -4.64 2.18
C ILE A 128 -13.53 -4.71 2.70
N THR A 129 -14.35 -3.68 2.49
CA THR A 129 -15.76 -3.65 2.88
C THR A 129 -16.57 -4.71 2.14
N ASP A 130 -16.36 -4.87 0.84
CA ASP A 130 -17.04 -5.90 0.02
C ASP A 130 -16.67 -7.32 0.50
N ALA A 131 -15.49 -7.52 1.06
CA ALA A 131 -15.05 -8.77 1.67
C ALA A 131 -15.52 -8.96 3.13
N GLY A 132 -16.28 -8.03 3.67
CA GLY A 132 -16.82 -8.09 5.04
C GLY A 132 -15.90 -7.54 6.12
N GLY A 133 -14.81 -6.88 5.75
CA GLY A 133 -13.85 -6.26 6.66
C GLY A 133 -14.02 -4.75 6.81
N GLN A 134 -13.07 -4.15 7.51
CA GLN A 134 -12.98 -2.71 7.74
C GLN A 134 -11.54 -2.22 7.58
N LEU A 135 -11.39 -0.99 7.07
CA LEU A 135 -10.12 -0.25 7.02
C LEU A 135 -10.22 0.97 7.94
N LEU A 136 -9.36 1.03 8.93
CA LEU A 136 -9.32 2.04 9.97
C LEU A 136 -7.99 2.77 9.97
N PHE A 137 -8.02 4.06 10.29
CA PHE A 137 -6.82 4.89 10.46
C PHE A 137 -6.82 5.55 11.83
N ALA A 138 -5.63 5.72 12.40
CA ALA A 138 -5.41 6.50 13.61
C ALA A 138 -4.07 7.22 13.53
N HIS A 139 -3.95 8.31 14.28
CA HIS A 139 -2.69 8.99 14.51
C HIS A 139 -2.44 9.05 16.02
N ARG A 140 -1.35 8.42 16.48
CA ARG A 140 -1.02 8.31 17.90
C ARG A 140 0.47 8.41 18.11
N ASN A 141 0.89 9.22 19.06
CA ASN A 141 2.30 9.34 19.47
C ASN A 141 3.26 9.63 18.30
N GLY A 142 2.85 10.46 17.35
CA GLY A 142 3.65 10.80 16.17
C GLY A 142 3.68 9.71 15.09
N CYS A 143 2.89 8.65 15.22
CA CYS A 143 2.78 7.58 14.23
C CYS A 143 1.41 7.57 13.57
N THR A 144 1.39 7.25 12.29
CA THR A 144 0.17 6.94 11.53
C THR A 144 -0.04 5.44 11.52
N LEU A 145 -1.24 5.00 11.89
CA LEU A 145 -1.63 3.61 11.95
C LEU A 145 -2.75 3.35 10.95
N ALA A 146 -2.60 2.32 10.14
CA ALA A 146 -3.64 1.79 9.27
C ALA A 146 -3.91 0.33 9.66
N LEU A 147 -5.15 0.01 9.96
CA LEU A 147 -5.59 -1.33 10.36
C LEU A 147 -6.65 -1.85 9.38
N VAL A 148 -6.38 -3.01 8.80
CA VAL A 148 -7.38 -3.84 8.14
C VAL A 148 -7.80 -4.94 9.11
N THR A 149 -9.09 -5.04 9.38
CA THR A 149 -9.65 -6.11 10.23
C THR A 149 -10.75 -6.86 9.49
N MET A 150 -10.73 -8.18 9.60
CA MET A 150 -11.69 -9.08 8.95
C MET A 150 -12.64 -9.78 9.93
N ASN A 151 -12.44 -9.56 11.23
CA ASN A 151 -13.25 -10.17 12.31
C ASN A 151 -14.04 -9.15 13.15
N GLY A 152 -14.00 -7.87 12.76
CA GLY A 152 -14.66 -6.79 13.48
C GLY A 152 -13.93 -6.29 14.73
N ASP A 153 -12.79 -6.87 15.07
CA ASP A 153 -11.92 -6.34 16.12
C ASP A 153 -11.21 -5.08 15.61
N THR A 154 -11.49 -3.96 16.23
CA THR A 154 -10.98 -2.64 15.85
C THR A 154 -9.80 -2.17 16.71
N ASP A 155 -9.31 -3.00 17.60
CA ASP A 155 -8.16 -2.68 18.42
C ASP A 155 -6.86 -2.77 17.61
N PHE A 156 -6.08 -1.69 17.67
CA PHE A 156 -4.77 -1.65 17.02
C PHE A 156 -3.81 -2.59 17.72
N LEU A 157 -3.04 -3.34 16.93
CA LEU A 157 -2.05 -4.28 17.42
C LEU A 157 -0.93 -3.53 18.16
N PRO A 158 -0.43 -4.06 19.29
CA PRO A 158 0.71 -3.46 19.98
C PRO A 158 1.94 -3.50 19.06
N LEU A 159 2.67 -2.39 18.99
CA LEU A 159 3.95 -2.36 18.28
C LEU A 159 4.95 -3.24 19.02
N THR A 160 5.27 -4.37 18.42
CA THR A 160 6.36 -5.21 18.90
C THR A 160 7.66 -4.60 18.39
N THR A 161 8.35 -3.83 19.23
CA THR A 161 9.74 -3.48 18.94
C THR A 161 10.55 -4.78 19.02
N ALA A 162 10.96 -5.30 17.86
CA ALA A 162 11.90 -6.40 17.81
C ALA A 162 13.24 -5.90 18.38
N GLY A 163 13.51 -6.20 19.67
CA GLY A 163 14.73 -5.77 20.34
C GLY A 163 14.59 -5.74 21.86
N GLY A 164 14.11 -6.82 22.43
CA GLY A 164 14.15 -7.07 23.86
C GLY A 164 14.49 -8.53 24.09
N SER A 165 15.79 -8.88 24.07
CA SER A 165 16.23 -10.10 24.68
C SER A 165 15.95 -10.01 26.18
N GLY A 166 14.84 -10.55 26.60
CA GLY A 166 14.56 -10.85 28.00
C GLY A 166 15.31 -12.08 28.36
N ASN A 167 16.49 -11.89 28.97
CA ASN A 167 17.13 -12.86 29.78
C ASN A 167 16.45 -12.77 31.15
N ASP A 168 15.72 -13.81 31.53
CA ASP A 168 15.74 -14.48 32.86
C ASP A 168 14.76 -15.65 32.80
#